data_7169dc0927171eadcb821a3621a0d973
#
_entry.id   7169dc0927171eadcb821a3621a0d973
#
_cell.length_a   1.000
_cell.length_b   1.000
_cell.length_c   1.000
_cell.angle_alpha   90.00
_cell.angle_beta   90.00
_cell.angle_gamma   90.00
#
_symmetry.space_group_name_H-M   'P 1'
#
loop_
_entity.id
_entity.type
_entity.pdbx_description
1 polymer ?
#
loop_
_entity_poly.entity_id
_entity_poly.type
_entity_poly.pdbx_seq_one_letter_code
_entity_poly.pdbx_strand_id
1 'polypeptide(L)'
;VVKRGGMVVFCAGTTGFNLTFDARFVWMRQKRIQGSHFAHLKQASQANRLVIERRIDPCMSEVFSWEDIAKAHTKMLNNQHKPGNMAVMVQAKVPGRRTLEDVVEG
;
A
#
# COMPACT_ATOMS: atom_id res chain seq x y z
N VAL A 1 -16.97 -7.00 -1.08
CA VAL A 1 -16.27 -6.66 0.14
C VAL A 1 -16.43 -5.20 0.54
N VAL A 2 -16.65 -4.29 -0.41
CA VAL A 2 -16.90 -2.88 -0.08
C VAL A 2 -18.33 -2.70 0.41
N LYS A 3 -18.49 -2.13 1.60
CA LYS A 3 -19.80 -1.90 2.23
C LYS A 3 -20.70 -0.94 1.39
N ARG A 4 -21.98 -0.92 1.70
CA ARG A 4 -22.93 0.03 1.09
C ARG A 4 -22.45 1.46 1.28
N GLY A 5 -22.54 2.29 0.23
CA GLY A 5 -22.06 3.67 0.23
C GLY A 5 -20.52 3.83 0.17
N GLY A 6 -19.79 2.73 0.16
CA GLY A 6 -18.33 2.76 0.11
C GLY A 6 -17.78 3.12 -1.26
N MET A 7 -16.47 3.28 -1.33
CA MET A 7 -15.75 3.64 -2.54
C MET A 7 -14.68 2.58 -2.86
N VAL A 8 -14.61 2.19 -4.13
CA VAL A 8 -13.49 1.44 -4.69
C VAL A 8 -12.55 2.44 -5.36
N VAL A 9 -11.31 2.46 -4.95
CA VAL A 9 -10.27 3.29 -5.57
C VAL A 9 -9.33 2.39 -6.33
N PHE A 10 -9.00 2.73 -7.56
CA PHE A 10 -8.06 1.98 -8.37
C PHE A 10 -7.02 2.89 -9.03
N CYS A 11 -5.85 2.31 -9.28
CA CYS A 11 -4.77 2.95 -10.03
C CYS A 11 -4.03 1.89 -10.85
N ALA A 12 -3.30 2.33 -11.86
CA ALA A 12 -2.50 1.48 -12.74
C ALA A 12 -3.30 0.44 -13.54
N GLY A 13 -2.61 -0.32 -14.36
CA GLY A 13 -3.17 -1.33 -15.25
C GLY A 13 -2.12 -2.37 -15.62
N THR A 14 -1.47 -2.98 -14.62
CA THR A 14 -0.34 -3.89 -14.81
C THR A 14 -0.70 -5.11 -15.66
N THR A 15 -1.90 -5.63 -15.49
CA THR A 15 -2.39 -6.83 -16.20
C THR A 15 -3.44 -6.53 -17.27
N GLY A 16 -3.76 -5.28 -17.48
CA GLY A 16 -4.73 -4.85 -18.48
C GLY A 16 -5.48 -3.60 -18.05
N PHE A 17 -6.31 -3.06 -18.94
CA PHE A 17 -7.01 -1.80 -18.76
C PHE A 17 -8.53 -1.95 -18.68
N ASN A 18 -9.04 -3.13 -18.94
CA ASN A 18 -10.47 -3.40 -18.95
C ASN A 18 -10.92 -3.98 -17.61
N LEU A 19 -11.97 -3.40 -17.05
CA LEU A 19 -12.61 -3.89 -15.82
C LEU A 19 -14.04 -4.33 -16.17
N THR A 20 -14.40 -5.53 -15.76
CA THR A 20 -15.75 -6.06 -15.90
C THR A 20 -16.34 -6.27 -14.50
N PHE A 21 -17.52 -5.72 -14.27
CA PHE A 21 -18.24 -5.89 -13.02
C PHE A 21 -19.75 -5.83 -13.23
N ASP A 22 -20.49 -6.41 -12.31
CA ASP A 22 -21.95 -6.32 -12.32
C ASP A 22 -22.38 -4.94 -11.77
N ALA A 23 -22.92 -4.11 -12.65
CA ALA A 23 -23.33 -2.74 -12.33
C ALA A 23 -24.37 -2.68 -11.19
N ARG A 24 -25.16 -3.74 -11.00
CA ARG A 24 -26.16 -3.81 -9.92
C ARG A 24 -25.52 -3.66 -8.54
N PHE A 25 -24.33 -4.22 -8.33
CA PHE A 25 -23.59 -4.06 -7.08
C PHE A 25 -23.11 -2.65 -6.83
N VAL A 26 -22.99 -1.84 -7.86
CA VAL A 26 -22.60 -0.44 -7.74
C VAL A 26 -23.81 0.42 -7.46
N TRP A 27 -24.82 0.42 -8.37
CA TRP A 27 -25.94 1.34 -8.21
C TRP A 27 -26.89 0.99 -7.05
N MET A 28 -27.28 -0.28 -6.90
CA MET A 28 -28.21 -0.69 -5.85
C MET A 28 -27.64 -0.51 -4.43
N ARG A 29 -26.33 -0.48 -4.30
CA ARG A 29 -25.63 -0.30 -3.03
C ARG A 29 -24.97 1.05 -2.89
N GLN A 30 -25.28 1.98 -3.80
CA GLN A 30 -24.80 3.36 -3.77
C GLN A 30 -23.30 3.47 -3.65
N LYS A 31 -22.55 2.59 -4.31
CA LYS A 31 -21.08 2.56 -4.29
C LYS A 31 -20.51 3.53 -5.31
N ARG A 32 -19.27 3.92 -5.09
CA ARG A 32 -18.50 4.76 -6.00
C ARG A 32 -17.27 4.01 -6.50
N ILE A 33 -16.87 4.28 -7.74
CA ILE A 33 -15.64 3.81 -8.36
C ILE A 33 -14.84 5.06 -8.73
N GLN A 34 -13.63 5.17 -8.21
CA GLN A 34 -12.80 6.37 -8.35
C GLN A 34 -11.40 5.99 -8.83
N GLY A 35 -10.97 6.59 -9.93
CA GLY A 35 -9.58 6.51 -10.38
C GLY A 35 -8.66 7.39 -9.52
N SER A 36 -7.44 6.93 -9.33
CA SER A 36 -6.38 7.70 -8.65
C SER A 36 -5.15 7.74 -9.55
N HIS A 37 -4.57 8.92 -9.73
CA HIS A 37 -3.41 9.13 -10.57
C HIS A 37 -2.50 10.19 -9.95
N PHE A 38 -1.24 9.80 -9.71
CA PHE A 38 -0.19 10.62 -9.13
C PHE A 38 -0.53 11.32 -7.80
N ALA A 39 0.49 11.94 -7.24
CA ALA A 39 0.41 12.82 -6.09
C ALA A 39 1.51 13.88 -6.19
N HIS A 40 1.27 15.05 -5.62
CA HIS A 40 2.30 16.08 -5.48
C HIS A 40 2.94 16.01 -4.08
N LEU A 41 4.04 16.75 -3.90
CA LEU A 41 4.84 16.69 -2.66
C LEU A 41 4.04 16.93 -1.39
N LYS A 42 3.07 17.83 -1.41
CA LYS A 42 2.21 18.10 -0.24
C LYS A 42 1.37 16.86 0.13
N GLN A 43 0.80 16.19 -0.86
CA GLN A 43 0.02 14.96 -0.64
C GLN A 43 0.90 13.82 -0.13
N ALA A 44 2.11 13.65 -0.69
CA ALA A 44 3.08 12.67 -0.21
C ALA A 44 3.48 12.94 1.26
N SER A 45 3.74 14.19 1.61
CA SER A 45 4.03 14.59 2.99
C SER A 45 2.87 14.32 3.93
N GLN A 46 1.63 14.60 3.50
CA GLN A 46 0.43 14.30 4.29
C GLN A 46 0.23 12.79 4.49
N ALA A 47 0.49 11.97 3.45
CA ALA A 47 0.41 10.52 3.56
C ALA A 47 1.45 9.98 4.56
N ASN A 48 2.69 10.45 4.50
CA ASN A 48 3.72 10.11 5.48
C ASN A 48 3.31 10.48 6.90
N ARG A 49 2.70 11.64 7.08
CA ARG A 49 2.19 12.08 8.38
C ARG A 49 1.13 11.13 8.93
N LEU A 50 0.22 10.64 8.10
CA LEU A 50 -0.80 9.66 8.50
C LEU A 50 -0.17 8.35 8.99
N VAL A 51 0.93 7.91 8.38
CA VAL A 51 1.69 6.75 8.85
C VAL A 51 2.37 7.04 10.18
N ILE A 52 3.05 8.19 10.31
CA ILE A 52 3.71 8.61 11.55
C ILE A 52 2.71 8.72 12.70
N GLU A 53 1.54 9.28 12.46
CA GLU A 53 0.44 9.42 13.43
C GLU A 53 -0.31 8.10 13.68
N ARG A 54 0.11 7.00 13.06
CA ARG A 54 -0.51 5.66 13.18
C ARG A 54 -1.97 5.58 12.73
N ARG A 55 -2.37 6.43 11.82
CA ARG A 55 -3.71 6.44 11.23
C ARG A 55 -3.82 5.51 10.03
N ILE A 56 -2.69 5.13 9.45
CA ILE A 56 -2.57 4.19 8.34
C ILE A 56 -1.47 3.19 8.69
N ASP A 57 -1.78 1.90 8.54
CA ASP A 57 -0.79 0.83 8.59
C ASP A 57 -0.15 0.70 7.19
N PRO A 58 1.18 0.89 7.06
CA PRO A 58 1.87 0.69 5.79
C PRO A 58 1.95 -0.78 5.36
N CYS A 59 1.46 -1.71 6.15
CA CYS A 59 1.48 -3.15 5.90
C CYS A 59 2.88 -3.67 5.56
N MET A 60 3.86 -3.28 6.36
CA MET A 60 5.26 -3.66 6.16
C MET A 60 5.48 -5.14 6.45
N SER A 61 5.92 -5.90 5.45
CA SER A 61 6.20 -7.34 5.60
C SER A 61 7.66 -7.66 5.84
N GLU A 62 8.55 -6.95 5.20
CA GLU A 62 10.00 -7.16 5.29
C GLU A 62 10.76 -5.85 5.14
N VAL A 63 11.91 -5.76 5.83
CA VAL A 63 12.83 -4.62 5.73
C VAL A 63 14.21 -5.14 5.36
N PHE A 64 14.82 -4.52 4.37
CA PHE A 64 16.14 -4.87 3.86
C PHE A 64 17.13 -3.74 4.14
N SER A 65 18.40 -4.09 4.30
CA SER A 65 19.49 -3.11 4.25
C SER A 65 19.66 -2.59 2.81
N TRP A 66 20.39 -1.49 2.66
CA TRP A 66 20.70 -0.95 1.34
C TRP A 66 21.48 -1.95 0.47
N GLU A 67 22.42 -2.68 1.08
CA GLU A 67 23.25 -3.67 0.42
C GLU A 67 22.43 -4.85 -0.13
N ASP A 68 21.28 -5.12 0.46
CA ASP A 68 20.39 -6.23 0.10
C ASP A 68 19.29 -5.84 -0.90
N ILE A 69 19.35 -4.65 -1.49
CA ILE A 69 18.32 -4.16 -2.43
C ILE A 69 18.10 -5.12 -3.61
N ALA A 70 19.17 -5.73 -4.13
CA ALA A 70 19.07 -6.70 -5.22
C ALA A 70 18.31 -7.97 -4.80
N LYS A 71 18.46 -8.41 -3.55
CA LYS A 71 17.71 -9.54 -3.00
C LYS A 71 16.22 -9.20 -2.89
N ALA A 72 15.90 -7.98 -2.45
CA ALA A 72 14.51 -7.51 -2.37
C ALA A 72 13.83 -7.53 -3.74
N HIS A 73 14.50 -7.02 -4.78
CA HIS A 73 14.00 -7.05 -6.15
C HIS A 73 13.80 -8.46 -6.69
N THR A 74 14.77 -9.35 -6.48
CA THR A 74 14.69 -10.75 -6.90
C THR A 74 13.51 -11.46 -6.22
N LYS A 75 13.34 -11.23 -4.93
CA LYS A 75 12.24 -11.80 -4.15
C LYS A 75 10.87 -11.33 -4.64
N MET A 76 10.76 -10.05 -4.99
CA MET A 76 9.55 -9.48 -5.58
C MET A 76 9.28 -10.06 -6.96
N LEU A 77 10.28 -10.14 -7.83
CA LEU A 77 10.16 -10.71 -9.17
C LEU A 77 9.66 -12.16 -9.14
N ASN A 78 10.18 -12.95 -8.22
CA ASN A 78 9.82 -14.36 -8.05
C ASN A 78 8.55 -14.58 -7.21
N ASN A 79 7.88 -13.49 -6.79
CA ASN A 79 6.70 -13.55 -5.92
C ASN A 79 6.91 -14.37 -4.63
N GLN A 80 8.09 -14.28 -4.04
CA GLN A 80 8.51 -15.00 -2.84
C GLN A 80 8.45 -14.16 -1.56
N HIS A 81 8.02 -12.89 -1.68
CA HIS A 81 7.85 -12.01 -0.53
C HIS A 81 6.57 -12.39 0.25
N LYS A 82 6.58 -12.08 1.53
CA LYS A 82 5.38 -12.17 2.38
C LYS A 82 4.34 -11.15 1.91
N PRO A 83 3.04 -11.40 2.18
CA PRO A 83 2.01 -10.38 1.93
C PRO A 83 2.34 -9.06 2.63
N GLY A 84 2.21 -7.97 1.90
CA GLY A 84 2.52 -6.63 2.39
C GLY A 84 3.62 -5.94 1.58
N ASN A 85 4.08 -4.82 2.07
CA ASN A 85 5.08 -3.98 1.42
C ASN A 85 6.48 -4.29 1.93
N MET A 86 7.43 -4.41 1.03
CA MET A 86 8.86 -4.47 1.37
C MET A 86 9.45 -3.07 1.39
N ALA A 87 10.38 -2.81 2.30
CA ALA A 87 11.11 -1.55 2.36
C ALA A 87 12.62 -1.80 2.41
N VAL A 88 13.37 -0.81 1.94
CA VAL A 88 14.82 -0.76 2.03
C VAL A 88 15.21 0.44 2.91
N MET A 89 16.09 0.21 3.86
CA MET A 89 16.63 1.28 4.69
C MET A 89 17.66 2.09 3.92
N VAL A 90 17.40 3.38 3.75
CA VAL A 90 18.32 4.33 3.15
C VAL A 90 18.86 5.20 4.28
N GLN A 91 20.14 5.05 4.64
CA GLN A 91 20.80 5.79 5.72
C GLN A 91 20.19 5.62 7.13
N ALA A 92 19.25 4.71 7.31
CA ALA A 92 18.68 4.40 8.61
C ALA A 92 19.52 3.32 9.31
N LYS A 93 19.82 3.53 10.59
CA LYS A 93 20.62 2.58 11.38
C LYS A 93 19.78 1.40 11.88
N VAL A 94 18.51 1.63 12.09
CA VAL A 94 17.56 0.62 12.57
C VAL A 94 16.29 0.66 11.70
N PRO A 95 15.63 -0.49 11.52
CA PRO A 95 14.33 -0.49 10.85
C PRO A 95 13.35 0.41 11.59
N GLY A 96 12.61 1.21 10.85
CA GLY A 96 11.46 1.89 11.38
C GLY A 96 10.35 0.90 11.76
N ARG A 97 9.18 1.41 12.07
CA ARG A 97 8.03 0.56 12.40
C ARG A 97 7.66 -0.34 11.24
N ARG A 98 7.48 -1.60 11.52
CA ARG A 98 7.07 -2.61 10.54
C ARG A 98 5.56 -2.69 10.41
N THR A 99 4.85 -2.62 11.52
CA THR A 99 3.39 -2.64 11.60
C THR A 99 2.90 -1.74 12.73
N LEU A 100 1.57 -1.53 12.81
CA LEU A 100 0.97 -0.86 13.97
C LEU A 100 1.18 -1.65 15.25
N GLU A 101 1.29 -2.97 15.17
CA GLU A 101 1.51 -3.86 16.32
C GLU A 101 2.90 -3.66 16.93
N ASP A 102 3.94 -3.43 16.11
CA ASP A 102 5.32 -3.16 16.57
C ASP A 102 5.42 -1.91 17.46
N VAL A 103 4.35 -1.19 17.57
CA VAL A 103 4.26 0.07 18.31
C VAL A 103 3.68 -0.12 19.69
N VAL A 104 2.89 -1.17 19.91
CA VAL A 104 2.22 -1.44 21.18
C VAL A 104 3.18 -2.08 22.17
N GLU A 105 4.21 -2.78 21.69
CA GLU A 105 5.22 -3.47 22.52
C GLU A 105 6.45 -2.60 22.86
N GLY A 106 6.51 -1.40 22.35
CA GLY A 106 7.63 -0.45 22.61
C GLY A 106 7.19 0.70 23.56
#